data_341dbe6d24104a7d214ce34ccde69f64
#
_entry.id   341dbe6d24104a7d214ce34ccde69f64
#
_cell.length_a   1.000
_cell.length_b   1.000
_cell.length_c   1.000
_cell.angle_alpha   90.00
_cell.angle_beta   90.00
_cell.angle_gamma   90.00
#
_symmetry.space_group_name_H-M   'P 1'
#
loop_
_entity.id
_entity.type
_entity.pdbx_description
1 polymer ?
#
loop_
_entity_poly.entity_id
_entity_poly.type
_entity_poly.pdbx_seq_one_letter_code
_entity_poly.pdbx_strand_id
1 'polypeptide(L)'
;MENILLLAHTEADGSLGKAGLEGLATALGLGGKLTVGLVGAATDAAAAQIAGCGVVRFLAVTGDAFGQPRYATDAAAAEALCRAADCPIVLAAGTSRWARALPGVAYRLGGRVDTHATSLAMTGGVPAVTRWFYRQRMEAVLSRAQRPWIVLLDPGCVAPWPGTPGAPGMATVEAVSVEPPATRTTVTGYQSPKADEQTIRPDAKILLVAGAGWTKKQADGAVHAAEAERLILAFLRKAQASLGGSKSVVDLSGEGEAVLHCMTHMNQVGQTGSTPRHAKGLSTCCHGEEPHVVGWRFVNQRRAINLDAGCGWARGKADVLYVADAFEVMRHVNAML
;
A
#
# COMPACT_ATOMS: atom_id res chain seq x y z
N MET A 1 -15.13 6.50 24.49
CA MET A 1 -14.50 6.08 23.22
C MET A 1 -15.15 4.79 22.77
N GLU A 2 -15.39 4.63 21.47
CA GLU A 2 -16.01 3.41 20.93
C GLU A 2 -15.02 2.24 20.95
N ASN A 3 -15.54 1.02 21.10
CA ASN A 3 -14.73 -0.20 20.98
C ASN A 3 -14.39 -0.46 19.51
N ILE A 4 -13.24 -1.05 19.27
CA ILE A 4 -12.68 -1.25 17.93
C ILE A 4 -12.41 -2.74 17.75
N LEU A 5 -12.80 -3.26 16.58
CA LEU A 5 -12.34 -4.55 16.07
C LEU A 5 -11.34 -4.30 14.94
N LEU A 6 -10.11 -4.78 15.12
CA LEU A 6 -9.18 -4.93 14.02
C LEU A 6 -9.37 -6.31 13.38
N LEU A 7 -9.75 -6.36 12.12
CA LEU A 7 -9.76 -7.60 11.34
C LEU A 7 -8.44 -7.74 10.57
N ALA A 8 -7.75 -8.84 10.78
CA ALA A 8 -6.52 -9.16 10.08
C ALA A 8 -6.50 -10.61 9.61
N HIS A 9 -5.93 -10.85 8.43
CA HIS A 9 -5.62 -12.20 7.97
C HIS A 9 -4.14 -12.49 8.17
N THR A 10 -3.82 -13.76 8.38
CA THR A 10 -2.43 -14.19 8.49
C THR A 10 -1.83 -14.49 7.12
N GLU A 11 -0.52 -14.38 7.04
CA GLU A 11 0.29 -14.86 5.94
C GLU A 11 0.43 -16.40 5.99
N ALA A 12 1.10 -16.99 5.01
CA ALA A 12 1.26 -18.45 4.92
C ALA A 12 2.03 -19.05 6.11
N ASP A 13 2.91 -18.28 6.74
CA ASP A 13 3.67 -18.65 7.94
C ASP A 13 2.91 -18.42 9.25
N GLY A 14 1.66 -17.98 9.18
CA GLY A 14 0.80 -17.67 10.33
C GLY A 14 1.04 -16.30 10.97
N SER A 15 1.99 -15.49 10.48
CA SER A 15 2.29 -14.15 10.99
C SER A 15 1.35 -13.09 10.42
N LEU A 16 1.39 -11.87 10.98
CA LEU A 16 0.78 -10.69 10.37
C LEU A 16 1.75 -10.03 9.40
N GLY A 17 1.30 -9.79 8.18
CA GLY A 17 2.00 -8.97 7.22
C GLY A 17 2.00 -7.48 7.60
N LYS A 18 2.83 -6.71 6.91
CA LYS A 18 3.00 -5.26 7.13
C LYS A 18 1.67 -4.50 7.17
N ALA A 19 0.75 -4.79 6.25
CA ALA A 19 -0.55 -4.12 6.19
C ALA A 19 -1.42 -4.39 7.45
N GLY A 20 -1.36 -5.59 8.01
CA GLY A 20 -2.01 -5.91 9.29
C GLY A 20 -1.43 -5.10 10.44
N LEU A 21 -0.11 -4.93 10.48
CA LEU A 21 0.58 -4.12 11.49
C LEU A 21 0.32 -2.61 11.34
N GLU A 22 0.10 -2.10 10.13
CA GLU A 22 -0.35 -0.73 9.86
C GLU A 22 -1.78 -0.49 10.40
N GLY A 23 -2.67 -1.47 10.18
CA GLY A 23 -4.01 -1.47 10.76
C GLY A 23 -3.97 -1.48 12.29
N LEU A 24 -3.09 -2.28 12.90
CA LEU A 24 -2.90 -2.33 14.34
C LEU A 24 -2.45 -0.97 14.90
N ALA A 25 -1.45 -0.35 14.30
CA ALA A 25 -0.97 0.97 14.73
C ALA A 25 -2.10 2.03 14.68
N THR A 26 -2.92 1.98 13.63
CA THR A 26 -4.08 2.87 13.49
C THR A 26 -5.12 2.60 14.57
N ALA A 27 -5.47 1.33 14.83
CA ALA A 27 -6.46 0.96 15.85
C ALA A 27 -6.03 1.40 17.26
N LEU A 28 -4.76 1.22 17.61
CA LEU A 28 -4.19 1.67 18.88
C LEU A 28 -4.26 3.20 19.02
N GLY A 29 -4.02 3.93 17.94
CA GLY A 29 -4.09 5.40 17.92
C GLY A 29 -5.47 5.99 18.19
N LEU A 30 -6.54 5.19 18.05
CA LEU A 30 -7.92 5.64 18.35
C LEU A 30 -8.24 5.65 19.85
N GLY A 31 -7.47 4.94 20.69
CA GLY A 31 -7.57 4.95 22.14
C GLY A 31 -8.81 4.24 22.73
N GLY A 32 -9.59 3.53 21.92
CA GLY A 32 -10.69 2.68 22.37
C GLY A 32 -10.22 1.30 22.86
N LYS A 33 -11.13 0.50 23.45
CA LYS A 33 -10.82 -0.91 23.74
C LYS A 33 -10.67 -1.66 22.41
N LEU A 34 -9.50 -2.28 22.22
CA LEU A 34 -9.17 -2.99 20.99
C LEU A 34 -9.39 -4.49 21.14
N THR A 35 -10.22 -5.06 20.28
CA THR A 35 -10.32 -6.48 20.01
C THR A 35 -9.63 -6.77 18.67
N VAL A 36 -8.87 -7.83 18.58
CA VAL A 36 -8.27 -8.28 17.32
C VAL A 36 -8.94 -9.57 16.87
N GLY A 37 -9.44 -9.59 15.63
CA GLY A 37 -10.01 -10.74 14.96
C GLY A 37 -9.07 -11.26 13.88
N LEU A 38 -8.55 -12.46 14.07
CA LEU A 38 -7.58 -13.11 13.18
C LEU A 38 -8.27 -14.15 12.30
N VAL A 39 -7.88 -14.21 11.02
CA VAL A 39 -8.37 -15.21 10.05
C VAL A 39 -7.20 -15.83 9.32
N GLY A 40 -7.11 -17.15 9.34
CA GLY A 40 -6.04 -17.84 8.62
C GLY A 40 -6.07 -19.37 8.79
N ALA A 41 -5.11 -20.05 8.19
CA ALA A 41 -4.90 -21.49 8.45
C ALA A 41 -4.42 -21.72 9.88
N ALA A 42 -3.53 -20.84 10.36
CA ALA A 42 -3.05 -20.74 11.73
C ALA A 42 -2.99 -19.26 12.15
N THR A 43 -3.18 -18.99 13.44
CA THR A 43 -3.26 -17.61 13.96
C THR A 43 -2.40 -17.37 15.19
N ASP A 44 -1.80 -18.42 15.75
CA ASP A 44 -1.04 -18.34 17.02
C ASP A 44 0.21 -17.46 16.86
N ALA A 45 0.92 -17.58 15.74
CA ALA A 45 2.10 -16.76 15.47
C ALA A 45 1.74 -15.27 15.38
N ALA A 46 0.62 -14.94 14.72
CA ALA A 46 0.12 -13.57 14.62
C ALA A 46 -0.29 -13.02 16.00
N ALA A 47 -1.00 -13.82 16.81
CA ALA A 47 -1.39 -13.42 18.16
C ALA A 47 -0.18 -13.18 19.06
N ALA A 48 0.82 -14.08 19.01
CA ALA A 48 2.07 -13.94 19.76
C ALA A 48 2.87 -12.70 19.33
N GLN A 49 2.92 -12.43 18.01
CA GLN A 49 3.62 -11.26 17.44
C GLN A 49 3.13 -9.94 18.03
N ILE A 50 1.83 -9.84 18.36
CA ILE A 50 1.20 -8.60 18.80
C ILE A 50 0.66 -8.65 20.23
N ALA A 51 0.96 -9.69 20.99
CA ALA A 51 0.44 -9.90 22.36
C ALA A 51 0.73 -8.73 23.32
N GLY A 52 1.86 -8.05 23.15
CA GLY A 52 2.31 -6.92 23.97
C GLY A 52 1.73 -5.55 23.61
N CYS A 53 0.81 -5.45 22.63
CA CYS A 53 0.35 -4.15 22.13
C CYS A 53 -0.82 -3.52 22.91
N GLY A 54 -1.30 -4.14 23.99
CA GLY A 54 -2.43 -3.62 24.79
C GLY A 54 -3.81 -4.02 24.26
N VAL A 55 -3.89 -5.04 23.43
CA VAL A 55 -5.17 -5.66 23.00
C VAL A 55 -5.87 -6.30 24.20
N VAL A 56 -7.18 -6.07 24.34
CA VAL A 56 -7.97 -6.61 25.46
C VAL A 56 -8.54 -7.99 25.14
N ARG A 57 -8.68 -8.35 23.87
CA ARG A 57 -9.29 -9.62 23.45
C ARG A 57 -8.78 -10.04 22.07
N PHE A 58 -8.40 -11.31 21.94
CA PHE A 58 -8.09 -11.93 20.67
C PHE A 58 -9.17 -12.93 20.30
N LEU A 59 -9.71 -12.80 19.09
CA LEU A 59 -10.64 -13.74 18.48
C LEU A 59 -9.99 -14.36 17.26
N ALA A 60 -10.24 -15.62 16.96
CA ALA A 60 -9.72 -16.25 15.76
C ALA A 60 -10.72 -17.18 15.07
N VAL A 61 -10.72 -17.14 13.74
CA VAL A 61 -11.30 -18.14 12.86
C VAL A 61 -10.13 -18.83 12.15
N THR A 62 -9.89 -20.09 12.48
CA THR A 62 -8.74 -20.86 12.00
C THR A 62 -9.16 -22.08 11.19
N GLY A 63 -8.28 -22.56 10.36
CA GLY A 63 -8.39 -23.78 9.57
C GLY A 63 -8.02 -23.59 8.11
N ASP A 64 -7.75 -24.69 7.42
CA ASP A 64 -7.27 -24.69 6.02
C ASP A 64 -8.23 -23.96 5.06
N ALA A 65 -9.53 -24.05 5.32
CA ALA A 65 -10.54 -23.36 4.53
C ALA A 65 -10.40 -21.83 4.57
N PHE A 66 -9.80 -21.28 5.63
CA PHE A 66 -9.62 -19.85 5.88
C PHE A 66 -8.21 -19.36 5.57
N GLY A 67 -7.28 -20.27 5.26
CA GLY A 67 -5.91 -19.92 4.89
C GLY A 67 -5.80 -19.24 3.53
N GLN A 68 -6.77 -19.47 2.63
CA GLN A 68 -6.71 -18.96 1.26
C GLN A 68 -7.75 -17.87 1.00
N PRO A 69 -7.43 -16.84 0.19
CA PRO A 69 -8.33 -15.72 -0.08
C PRO A 69 -9.50 -16.12 -0.97
N ARG A 70 -10.65 -16.34 -0.38
CA ARG A 70 -11.92 -16.64 -1.06
C ARG A 70 -13.05 -15.81 -0.46
N TYR A 71 -13.89 -15.23 -1.31
CA TYR A 71 -15.00 -14.38 -0.83
C TYR A 71 -15.88 -15.08 0.20
N ALA A 72 -16.30 -16.31 -0.08
CA ALA A 72 -17.27 -17.01 0.75
C ALA A 72 -16.74 -17.27 2.16
N THR A 73 -15.52 -17.82 2.29
CA THR A 73 -14.89 -18.12 3.58
C THR A 73 -14.47 -16.85 4.30
N ASP A 74 -13.88 -15.87 3.59
CA ASP A 74 -13.46 -14.61 4.19
C ASP A 74 -14.64 -13.80 4.72
N ALA A 75 -15.75 -13.75 3.97
CA ALA A 75 -16.94 -13.05 4.40
C ALA A 75 -17.64 -13.73 5.60
N ALA A 76 -17.69 -15.07 5.63
CA ALA A 76 -18.24 -15.81 6.76
C ALA A 76 -17.40 -15.61 8.02
N ALA A 77 -16.07 -15.72 7.91
CA ALA A 77 -15.17 -15.51 9.04
C ALA A 77 -15.24 -14.07 9.57
N ALA A 78 -15.19 -13.07 8.68
CA ALA A 78 -15.28 -11.67 9.08
C ALA A 78 -16.64 -11.32 9.73
N GLU A 79 -17.74 -11.82 9.18
CA GLU A 79 -19.08 -11.64 9.79
C GLU A 79 -19.16 -12.24 11.18
N ALA A 80 -18.68 -13.47 11.36
CA ALA A 80 -18.68 -14.14 12.67
C ALA A 80 -17.83 -13.38 13.70
N LEU A 81 -16.64 -12.92 13.31
CA LEU A 81 -15.77 -12.11 14.16
C LEU A 81 -16.40 -10.76 14.52
N CYS A 82 -17.05 -10.09 13.57
CA CYS A 82 -17.79 -8.84 13.85
C CYS A 82 -18.92 -9.06 14.87
N ARG A 83 -19.69 -10.14 14.73
CA ARG A 83 -20.77 -10.48 15.65
C ARG A 83 -20.24 -10.86 17.05
N ALA A 84 -19.14 -11.63 17.11
CA ALA A 84 -18.52 -12.05 18.37
C ALA A 84 -17.86 -10.88 19.11
N ALA A 85 -17.29 -9.92 18.39
CA ALA A 85 -16.65 -8.75 18.97
C ALA A 85 -17.65 -7.68 19.40
N ASP A 86 -18.77 -7.56 18.70
CA ASP A 86 -19.82 -6.53 18.90
C ASP A 86 -19.22 -5.12 19.00
N CYS A 87 -18.31 -4.80 18.10
CA CYS A 87 -17.63 -3.51 18.08
C CYS A 87 -18.28 -2.57 17.06
N PRO A 88 -18.55 -1.30 17.42
CA PRO A 88 -19.16 -0.32 16.53
C PRO A 88 -18.22 0.11 15.39
N ILE A 89 -16.90 0.04 15.60
CA ILE A 89 -15.90 0.35 14.59
C ILE A 89 -15.12 -0.91 14.23
N VAL A 90 -15.04 -1.20 12.94
CA VAL A 90 -14.27 -2.33 12.40
C VAL A 90 -13.22 -1.75 11.45
N LEU A 91 -11.96 -1.98 11.76
CA LEU A 91 -10.82 -1.57 10.94
C LEU A 91 -10.18 -2.78 10.30
N ALA A 92 -9.81 -2.68 9.03
CA ALA A 92 -8.99 -3.67 8.34
C ALA A 92 -8.04 -2.98 7.35
N ALA A 93 -6.94 -3.63 7.02
CA ALA A 93 -6.11 -3.20 5.92
C ALA A 93 -6.84 -3.41 4.59
N GLY A 94 -6.74 -2.44 3.67
CA GLY A 94 -7.35 -2.49 2.35
C GLY A 94 -6.64 -3.45 1.39
N THR A 95 -6.31 -4.66 1.87
CA THR A 95 -5.77 -5.73 1.03
C THR A 95 -6.82 -6.22 0.04
N SER A 96 -6.40 -6.83 -1.07
CA SER A 96 -7.32 -7.40 -2.06
C SER A 96 -8.27 -8.44 -1.44
N ARG A 97 -7.85 -9.11 -0.39
CA ARG A 97 -8.65 -10.08 0.37
C ARG A 97 -9.81 -9.39 1.08
N TRP A 98 -9.54 -8.38 1.92
CA TRP A 98 -10.55 -7.65 2.66
C TRP A 98 -11.39 -6.71 1.80
N ALA A 99 -10.79 -6.05 0.80
CA ALA A 99 -11.52 -5.17 -0.12
C ALA A 99 -12.62 -5.90 -0.89
N ARG A 100 -12.41 -7.19 -1.16
CA ARG A 100 -13.41 -8.05 -1.79
C ARG A 100 -14.52 -8.50 -0.84
N ALA A 101 -14.21 -8.81 0.43
CA ALA A 101 -15.15 -9.45 1.36
C ALA A 101 -15.94 -8.45 2.20
N LEU A 102 -15.29 -7.42 2.76
CA LEU A 102 -15.89 -6.57 3.79
C LEU A 102 -17.06 -5.69 3.33
N PRO A 103 -17.18 -5.24 2.08
CA PRO A 103 -18.40 -4.58 1.63
C PRO A 103 -19.66 -5.46 1.76
N GLY A 104 -19.53 -6.74 1.44
CA GLY A 104 -20.62 -7.70 1.63
C GLY A 104 -20.93 -7.98 3.11
N VAL A 105 -19.90 -8.00 3.95
CA VAL A 105 -20.07 -8.13 5.42
C VAL A 105 -20.80 -6.90 5.99
N ALA A 106 -20.38 -5.69 5.59
CA ALA A 106 -21.05 -4.46 6.01
C ALA A 106 -22.56 -4.49 5.69
N TYR A 107 -22.92 -4.93 4.48
CA TYR A 107 -24.31 -5.08 4.08
C TYR A 107 -25.08 -6.07 4.98
N ARG A 108 -24.52 -7.24 5.26
CA ARG A 108 -25.16 -8.27 6.11
C ARG A 108 -25.34 -7.83 7.55
N LEU A 109 -24.46 -6.96 8.03
CA LEU A 109 -24.53 -6.40 9.38
C LEU A 109 -25.37 -5.12 9.47
N GLY A 110 -25.95 -4.64 8.37
CA GLY A 110 -26.66 -3.37 8.33
C GLY A 110 -25.77 -2.15 8.56
N GLY A 111 -24.45 -2.32 8.40
CA GLY A 111 -23.44 -1.31 8.66
C GLY A 111 -23.10 -0.43 7.44
N ARG A 112 -21.97 0.26 7.55
CA ARG A 112 -21.38 1.05 6.46
C ARG A 112 -19.93 0.65 6.24
N VAL A 113 -19.44 0.82 5.01
CA VAL A 113 -18.05 0.62 4.66
C VAL A 113 -17.50 1.84 3.94
N ASP A 114 -16.31 2.29 4.36
CA ASP A 114 -15.50 3.26 3.65
C ASP A 114 -14.16 2.61 3.27
N THR A 115 -13.84 2.67 1.98
CA THR A 115 -12.62 2.12 1.38
C THR A 115 -11.66 3.24 1.00
N HIS A 116 -10.41 2.90 0.68
CA HIS A 116 -9.39 3.87 0.31
C HIS A 116 -9.17 4.96 1.38
N ALA A 117 -9.29 4.56 2.66
CA ALA A 117 -8.96 5.44 3.76
C ALA A 117 -7.44 5.62 3.84
N THR A 118 -6.98 6.84 3.92
CA THR A 118 -5.57 7.17 4.12
C THR A 118 -5.24 7.37 5.60
N SER A 119 -6.26 7.67 6.41
CA SER A 119 -6.17 7.69 7.87
C SER A 119 -7.53 7.43 8.52
N LEU A 120 -7.49 6.98 9.76
CA LEU A 120 -8.62 6.95 10.69
C LEU A 120 -8.11 7.48 12.03
N ALA A 121 -8.66 8.58 12.50
CA ALA A 121 -8.22 9.25 13.72
C ALA A 121 -9.39 9.90 14.46
N MET A 122 -9.19 10.24 15.74
CA MET A 122 -10.16 11.02 16.51
C MET A 122 -10.04 12.50 16.14
N THR A 123 -11.13 13.09 15.70
CA THR A 123 -11.23 14.52 15.35
C THR A 123 -12.38 15.13 16.14
N GLY A 124 -12.09 16.07 17.04
CA GLY A 124 -13.13 16.67 17.89
C GLY A 124 -13.89 15.64 18.77
N GLY A 125 -13.25 14.55 19.16
CA GLY A 125 -13.87 13.49 19.99
C GLY A 125 -14.68 12.46 19.18
N VAL A 126 -14.72 12.57 17.87
CA VAL A 126 -15.43 11.65 16.96
C VAL A 126 -14.43 10.95 16.03
N PRO A 127 -14.59 9.64 15.76
CA PRO A 127 -13.75 8.98 14.75
C PRO A 127 -14.03 9.55 13.36
N ALA A 128 -12.98 9.94 12.66
CA ALA A 128 -13.02 10.49 11.32
C ALA A 128 -12.04 9.77 10.38
N VAL A 129 -12.51 9.48 9.19
CA VAL A 129 -11.73 8.90 8.10
C VAL A 129 -11.33 10.00 7.15
N THR A 130 -10.05 10.04 6.78
CA THR A 130 -9.58 10.78 5.61
C THR A 130 -9.49 9.82 4.43
N ARG A 131 -10.04 10.18 3.29
CA ARG A 131 -9.98 9.35 2.08
C ARG A 131 -9.94 10.17 0.80
N TRP A 132 -9.43 9.55 -0.26
CA TRP A 132 -9.40 10.14 -1.58
C TRP A 132 -10.72 9.95 -2.35
N PHE A 133 -11.08 11.01 -3.12
CA PHE A 133 -12.18 11.01 -4.08
C PHE A 133 -11.69 11.46 -5.46
N TYR A 134 -12.48 11.17 -6.48
CA TYR A 134 -12.27 11.62 -7.87
C TYR A 134 -10.84 11.37 -8.38
N ARG A 135 -10.40 10.11 -8.32
CA ARG A 135 -9.04 9.73 -8.71
C ARG A 135 -7.98 10.51 -7.92
N GLN A 136 -8.18 10.64 -6.62
CA GLN A 136 -7.28 11.34 -5.70
C GLN A 136 -7.11 12.85 -5.97
N ARG A 137 -8.07 13.48 -6.63
CA ARG A 137 -8.09 14.94 -6.82
C ARG A 137 -8.58 15.70 -5.60
N MET A 138 -9.39 15.04 -4.78
CA MET A 138 -9.93 15.58 -3.56
C MET A 138 -9.67 14.63 -2.39
N GLU A 139 -9.37 15.20 -1.26
CA GLU A 139 -9.34 14.52 0.01
C GLU A 139 -10.57 14.95 0.83
N ALA A 140 -11.29 14.00 1.38
CA ALA A 140 -12.43 14.27 2.23
C ALA A 140 -12.20 13.68 3.61
N VAL A 141 -12.56 14.46 4.63
CA VAL A 141 -12.64 14.02 6.02
C VAL A 141 -14.09 13.79 6.35
N LEU A 142 -14.45 12.57 6.75
CA LEU A 142 -15.84 12.22 7.04
C LEU A 142 -15.93 11.30 8.26
N SER A 143 -17.08 11.39 8.92
CA SER A 143 -17.49 10.47 9.97
C SER A 143 -18.83 9.83 9.62
N ARG A 144 -19.16 8.71 10.27
CA ARG A 144 -20.42 8.00 10.08
C ARG A 144 -21.09 7.76 11.42
N ALA A 145 -22.41 7.98 11.49
CA ALA A 145 -23.20 7.63 12.65
C ALA A 145 -23.65 6.17 12.65
N GLN A 146 -23.86 5.59 11.45
CA GLN A 146 -24.32 4.20 11.34
C GLN A 146 -23.24 3.21 11.77
N ARG A 147 -23.65 2.17 12.50
CA ARG A 147 -22.77 1.11 13.02
C ARG A 147 -23.27 -0.28 12.57
N PRO A 148 -22.37 -1.28 12.45
CA PRO A 148 -20.92 -1.13 12.50
C PRO A 148 -20.41 -0.29 11.34
N TRP A 149 -19.38 0.50 11.60
CA TRP A 149 -18.64 1.22 10.56
C TRP A 149 -17.36 0.49 10.23
N ILE A 150 -17.28 -0.07 9.04
CA ILE A 150 -16.12 -0.80 8.54
C ILE A 150 -15.24 0.16 7.74
N VAL A 151 -13.97 0.25 8.10
CA VAL A 151 -12.98 1.10 7.44
C VAL A 151 -11.86 0.25 6.87
N LEU A 152 -11.58 0.42 5.58
CA LEU A 152 -10.47 -0.21 4.89
C LEU A 152 -9.35 0.82 4.68
N LEU A 153 -8.28 0.66 5.45
CA LEU A 153 -7.10 1.52 5.41
C LEU A 153 -6.19 1.12 4.25
N ASP A 154 -5.87 2.05 3.37
CA ASP A 154 -4.94 1.78 2.27
C ASP A 154 -3.54 1.42 2.80
N PRO A 155 -2.94 0.31 2.35
CA PRO A 155 -1.59 -0.08 2.77
C PRO A 155 -0.56 0.99 2.46
N GLY A 156 0.40 1.18 3.38
CA GLY A 156 1.49 2.14 3.26
C GLY A 156 1.13 3.57 3.66
N CYS A 157 -0.09 3.84 4.13
CA CYS A 157 -0.49 5.17 4.61
C CYS A 157 0.02 5.48 6.02
N VAL A 158 0.19 4.45 6.84
CA VAL A 158 0.58 4.56 8.24
C VAL A 158 1.82 3.69 8.48
N ALA A 159 2.71 4.12 9.39
CA ALA A 159 3.81 3.27 9.80
C ALA A 159 3.29 2.01 10.50
N PRO A 160 3.83 0.82 10.20
CA PRO A 160 3.43 -0.39 10.89
C PRO A 160 3.78 -0.31 12.37
N TRP A 161 3.00 -0.98 13.20
CA TRP A 161 3.33 -1.13 14.62
C TRP A 161 4.73 -1.77 14.78
N PRO A 162 5.64 -1.12 15.52
CA PRO A 162 7.06 -1.51 15.51
C PRO A 162 7.39 -2.76 16.36
N GLY A 163 6.38 -3.33 17.04
CA GLY A 163 6.59 -4.38 18.03
C GLY A 163 6.80 -3.82 19.45
N THR A 164 6.72 -4.70 20.44
CA THR A 164 7.10 -4.40 21.82
C THR A 164 8.54 -4.88 22.04
N PRO A 165 9.47 -4.04 22.47
CA PRO A 165 10.79 -4.52 22.85
C PRO A 165 10.67 -5.50 24.01
N GLY A 166 11.11 -6.74 23.83
CA GLY A 166 11.42 -7.59 24.97
C GLY A 166 10.68 -8.90 25.18
N ALA A 167 9.68 -9.29 24.44
CA ALA A 167 9.29 -10.71 24.32
C ALA A 167 8.01 -10.95 23.52
N PRO A 168 7.86 -12.06 22.79
CA PRO A 168 6.56 -12.54 22.38
C PRO A 168 5.75 -12.86 23.66
N GLY A 169 4.65 -12.11 23.84
CA GLY A 169 3.70 -12.37 24.93
C GLY A 169 2.91 -13.64 24.63
N MET A 170 2.42 -14.31 25.67
CA MET A 170 1.37 -15.31 25.51
C MET A 170 0.02 -14.56 25.36
N ALA A 171 -0.64 -14.70 24.23
CA ALA A 171 -1.99 -14.22 24.03
C ALA A 171 -2.97 -15.37 24.17
N THR A 172 -4.00 -15.21 25.00
CA THR A 172 -5.14 -16.15 25.01
C THR A 172 -6.04 -15.80 23.83
N VAL A 173 -6.16 -16.71 22.89
CA VAL A 173 -6.97 -16.54 21.67
C VAL A 173 -8.29 -17.32 21.85
N GLU A 174 -9.40 -16.63 21.73
CA GLU A 174 -10.73 -17.23 21.75
C GLU A 174 -11.13 -17.69 20.35
N ALA A 175 -11.40 -18.96 20.18
CA ALA A 175 -11.82 -19.52 18.91
C ALA A 175 -13.27 -19.14 18.59
N VAL A 176 -13.51 -18.59 17.40
CA VAL A 176 -14.85 -18.36 16.86
C VAL A 176 -15.14 -19.45 15.82
N SER A 177 -16.09 -20.31 16.13
CA SER A 177 -16.46 -21.43 15.25
C SER A 177 -17.24 -20.92 14.04
N VAL A 178 -16.75 -21.28 12.85
CA VAL A 178 -17.41 -20.99 11.58
C VAL A 178 -17.41 -22.23 10.73
N GLU A 179 -18.58 -22.70 10.34
CA GLU A 179 -18.71 -23.74 9.32
C GLU A 179 -18.27 -23.17 7.97
N PRO A 180 -17.25 -23.76 7.31
CA PRO A 180 -16.82 -23.26 6.03
C PRO A 180 -17.93 -23.35 4.97
N PRO A 181 -18.37 -22.23 4.38
CA PRO A 181 -19.41 -22.27 3.37
C PRO A 181 -18.92 -22.99 2.10
N ALA A 182 -19.84 -23.54 1.33
CA ALA A 182 -19.53 -24.11 0.03
C ALA A 182 -18.86 -23.08 -0.88
N THR A 183 -17.74 -23.45 -1.46
CA THR A 183 -16.94 -22.56 -2.33
C THR A 183 -17.10 -22.95 -3.79
N ARG A 184 -17.24 -21.94 -4.66
CA ARG A 184 -17.28 -22.13 -6.14
C ARG A 184 -15.91 -21.92 -6.78
N THR A 185 -14.91 -21.57 -6.00
CA THR A 185 -13.57 -21.24 -6.49
C THR A 185 -12.52 -22.00 -5.72
N THR A 186 -11.48 -22.43 -6.43
CA THR A 186 -10.30 -23.04 -5.85
C THR A 186 -9.09 -22.17 -6.18
N VAL A 187 -8.26 -21.88 -5.18
CA VAL A 187 -6.97 -21.23 -5.41
C VAL A 187 -5.98 -22.33 -5.78
N THR A 188 -5.51 -22.31 -7.00
CA THR A 188 -4.56 -23.33 -7.53
C THR A 188 -3.11 -22.93 -7.30
N GLY A 189 -2.83 -21.68 -6.98
CA GLY A 189 -1.50 -21.18 -6.71
C GLY A 189 -1.43 -19.65 -6.81
N TYR A 190 -0.21 -19.13 -6.60
CA TYR A 190 0.12 -17.73 -6.71
C TYR A 190 1.21 -17.56 -7.76
N GLN A 191 1.05 -16.54 -8.59
CA GLN A 191 2.09 -16.09 -9.50
C GLN A 191 2.66 -14.79 -8.96
N SER A 192 3.91 -14.80 -8.57
CA SER A 192 4.66 -13.59 -8.23
C SER A 192 5.59 -13.25 -9.38
N PRO A 193 5.76 -11.95 -9.71
CA PRO A 193 6.82 -11.53 -10.62
C PRO A 193 8.16 -12.06 -10.12
N LYS A 194 9.05 -12.45 -11.04
CA LYS A 194 10.41 -12.82 -10.64
C LYS A 194 11.09 -11.62 -10.02
N ALA A 195 11.96 -11.84 -9.05
CA ALA A 195 12.62 -10.77 -8.31
C ALA A 195 13.52 -9.88 -9.18
N ASP A 196 13.96 -10.39 -10.32
CA ASP A 196 14.75 -9.71 -11.35
C ASP A 196 13.89 -9.02 -12.42
N GLU A 197 12.58 -9.31 -12.49
CA GLU A 197 11.65 -8.53 -13.28
C GLU A 197 11.47 -7.17 -12.60
N GLN A 198 11.90 -6.13 -13.26
CA GLN A 198 11.94 -4.76 -12.73
C GLN A 198 10.54 -4.17 -12.70
N THR A 199 9.75 -4.65 -11.76
CA THR A 199 8.40 -4.17 -11.50
C THR A 199 8.37 -3.17 -10.35
N ILE A 200 7.25 -2.47 -10.18
CA ILE A 200 7.04 -1.60 -9.02
C ILE A 200 6.83 -2.49 -7.79
N ARG A 201 7.81 -2.54 -6.91
CA ARG A 201 7.83 -3.41 -5.73
C ARG A 201 7.22 -2.72 -4.52
N PRO A 202 6.23 -3.32 -3.86
CA PRO A 202 5.54 -2.70 -2.71
C PRO A 202 6.42 -2.64 -1.44
N ASP A 203 7.48 -3.45 -1.36
CA ASP A 203 8.42 -3.51 -0.24
C ASP A 203 9.52 -2.45 -0.30
N ALA A 204 9.75 -1.85 -1.49
CA ALA A 204 10.78 -0.84 -1.65
C ALA A 204 10.44 0.47 -0.93
N LYS A 205 11.44 1.07 -0.29
CA LYS A 205 11.28 2.34 0.43
C LYS A 205 11.25 3.56 -0.50
N ILE A 206 11.83 3.43 -1.70
CA ILE A 206 11.98 4.49 -2.67
C ILE A 206 11.41 4.02 -4.01
N LEU A 207 10.58 4.84 -4.64
CA LEU A 207 10.16 4.69 -6.02
C LEU A 207 10.91 5.71 -6.89
N LEU A 208 11.76 5.23 -7.80
CA LEU A 208 12.32 6.05 -8.86
C LEU A 208 11.33 6.09 -10.03
N VAL A 209 10.90 7.28 -10.43
CA VAL A 209 10.03 7.46 -11.59
C VAL A 209 10.83 8.11 -12.71
N ALA A 210 11.12 7.35 -13.75
CA ALA A 210 11.81 7.83 -14.93
C ALA A 210 10.83 8.52 -15.90
N GLY A 211 11.13 9.74 -16.31
CA GLY A 211 10.43 10.46 -17.38
C GLY A 211 11.07 10.25 -18.74
N ALA A 212 10.38 10.65 -19.82
CA ALA A 212 10.87 10.49 -21.18
C ALA A 212 12.13 11.33 -21.49
N GLY A 213 12.46 12.30 -20.65
CA GLY A 213 13.68 13.07 -20.80
C GLY A 213 14.97 12.23 -20.83
N TRP A 214 14.96 11.05 -20.23
CA TRP A 214 16.09 10.12 -20.29
C TRP A 214 16.40 9.59 -21.70
N THR A 215 15.43 9.60 -22.59
CA THR A 215 15.54 9.10 -23.96
C THR A 215 15.57 10.20 -25.00
N LYS A 216 15.55 11.47 -24.58
CA LYS A 216 15.63 12.64 -25.47
C LYS A 216 17.06 13.11 -25.66
N LYS A 217 17.27 13.96 -26.67
CA LYS A 217 18.55 14.63 -26.91
C LYS A 217 18.93 15.49 -25.72
N GLN A 218 20.14 15.35 -25.24
CA GLN A 218 20.71 16.13 -24.15
C GLN A 218 21.39 17.42 -24.69
N ALA A 219 22.05 18.18 -23.83
CA ALA A 219 22.68 19.45 -24.19
C ALA A 219 23.73 19.36 -25.32
N ASP A 220 24.36 18.20 -25.48
CA ASP A 220 25.31 17.89 -26.56
C ASP A 220 24.63 17.48 -27.89
N GLY A 221 23.28 17.46 -27.92
CA GLY A 221 22.50 17.06 -29.08
C GLY A 221 22.37 15.56 -29.29
N ALA A 222 22.96 14.72 -28.43
CA ALA A 222 22.93 13.27 -28.54
C ALA A 222 21.92 12.65 -27.55
N VAL A 223 21.46 11.44 -27.88
CA VAL A 223 20.62 10.62 -26.99
C VAL A 223 21.51 9.63 -26.26
N HIS A 224 21.41 9.59 -24.92
CA HIS A 224 22.25 8.77 -24.04
C HIS A 224 21.45 7.66 -23.35
N ALA A 225 20.55 6.97 -24.05
CA ALA A 225 19.65 5.98 -23.46
C ALA A 225 20.39 4.83 -22.75
N ALA A 226 21.49 4.34 -23.31
CA ALA A 226 22.29 3.28 -22.68
C ALA A 226 22.96 3.75 -21.37
N GLU A 227 23.41 5.01 -21.31
CA GLU A 227 23.93 5.59 -20.07
C GLU A 227 22.82 5.79 -19.05
N ALA A 228 21.67 6.30 -19.47
CA ALA A 228 20.49 6.47 -18.63
C ALA A 228 20.11 5.16 -17.96
N GLU A 229 19.99 4.08 -18.72
CA GLU A 229 19.68 2.75 -18.22
C GLU A 229 20.70 2.27 -17.19
N ARG A 230 21.99 2.40 -17.49
CA ARG A 230 23.07 2.03 -16.56
C ARG A 230 22.98 2.81 -15.25
N LEU A 231 22.73 4.12 -15.29
CA LEU A 231 22.61 4.98 -14.09
C LEU A 231 21.37 4.61 -13.26
N ILE A 232 20.23 4.41 -13.91
CA ILE A 232 18.99 3.99 -13.27
C ILE A 232 19.19 2.63 -12.58
N LEU A 233 19.69 1.64 -13.30
CA LEU A 233 19.89 0.29 -12.75
C LEU A 233 20.91 0.27 -11.61
N ALA A 234 21.96 1.09 -11.67
CA ALA A 234 22.92 1.23 -10.58
C ALA A 234 22.24 1.80 -9.31
N PHE A 235 21.44 2.84 -9.47
CA PHE A 235 20.67 3.43 -8.36
C PHE A 235 19.69 2.42 -7.75
N LEU A 236 18.93 1.71 -8.57
CA LEU A 236 17.95 0.71 -8.08
C LEU A 236 18.62 -0.34 -7.20
N ARG A 237 19.77 -0.85 -7.63
CA ARG A 237 20.52 -1.86 -6.85
C ARG A 237 21.05 -1.29 -5.53
N LYS A 238 21.69 -0.13 -5.56
CA LYS A 238 22.33 0.48 -4.40
C LYS A 238 21.32 1.00 -3.38
N ALA A 239 20.27 1.66 -3.83
CA ALA A 239 19.20 2.20 -2.97
C ALA A 239 18.10 1.18 -2.67
N GLN A 240 18.15 -0.03 -3.26
CA GLN A 240 17.07 -1.02 -3.20
C GLN A 240 15.71 -0.40 -3.59
N ALA A 241 15.73 0.43 -4.60
CA ALA A 241 14.59 1.19 -5.07
C ALA A 241 13.69 0.37 -6.03
N SER A 242 12.45 0.79 -6.15
CA SER A 242 11.50 0.32 -7.16
C SER A 242 11.62 1.17 -8.43
N LEU A 243 11.41 0.57 -9.60
CA LEU A 243 11.41 1.29 -10.87
C LEU A 243 9.98 1.57 -11.34
N GLY A 244 9.67 2.84 -11.49
CA GLY A 244 8.46 3.31 -12.16
C GLY A 244 8.82 4.21 -13.35
N GLY A 245 7.86 4.44 -14.23
CA GLY A 245 8.04 5.33 -15.36
C GLY A 245 6.79 6.11 -15.72
N SER A 246 6.98 7.21 -16.43
CA SER A 246 5.88 7.91 -17.06
C SER A 246 5.31 7.08 -18.21
N LYS A 247 4.07 7.38 -18.61
CA LYS A 247 3.48 6.76 -19.80
C LYS A 247 4.38 7.01 -21.02
N SER A 248 4.85 8.24 -21.21
CA SER A 248 5.66 8.65 -22.33
C SER A 248 6.93 7.79 -22.49
N VAL A 249 7.63 7.48 -21.40
CA VAL A 249 8.87 6.69 -21.49
C VAL A 249 8.64 5.22 -21.82
N VAL A 250 7.47 4.66 -21.45
CA VAL A 250 7.15 3.25 -21.76
C VAL A 250 6.45 3.05 -23.09
N ASP A 251 5.80 4.08 -23.64
CA ASP A 251 5.14 4.03 -24.94
C ASP A 251 6.11 4.22 -26.13
N LEU A 252 7.28 4.79 -25.90
CA LEU A 252 8.26 5.11 -26.96
C LEU A 252 8.74 3.89 -27.77
N SER A 253 8.66 2.69 -27.22
CA SER A 253 9.03 1.46 -27.93
C SER A 253 8.20 1.19 -29.20
N GLY A 254 6.99 1.76 -29.30
CA GLY A 254 6.12 1.66 -30.48
C GLY A 254 6.35 2.72 -31.54
N GLU A 255 7.14 3.75 -31.27
CA GLU A 255 7.29 4.94 -32.12
C GLU A 255 8.66 5.04 -32.82
N GLY A 256 9.52 4.02 -32.67
CA GLY A 256 10.87 4.02 -33.26
C GLY A 256 11.87 4.95 -32.58
N GLU A 257 11.52 5.47 -31.42
CA GLU A 257 12.36 6.34 -30.59
C GLU A 257 13.33 5.52 -29.73
N ALA A 258 14.33 6.17 -29.14
CA ALA A 258 15.23 5.54 -28.19
C ALA A 258 14.47 5.08 -26.95
N VAL A 259 14.73 3.86 -26.49
CA VAL A 259 14.01 3.24 -25.37
C VAL A 259 14.94 2.85 -24.24
N LEU A 260 14.39 2.77 -23.02
CA LEU A 260 15.02 2.11 -21.87
C LEU A 260 14.57 0.65 -21.87
N HIS A 261 15.45 -0.27 -22.21
CA HIS A 261 15.13 -1.71 -22.31
C HIS A 261 14.73 -2.32 -20.97
N CYS A 262 15.15 -1.69 -19.86
CA CYS A 262 14.79 -2.10 -18.51
C CYS A 262 13.35 -1.74 -18.12
N MET A 263 12.56 -1.10 -18.97
CA MET A 263 11.22 -0.62 -18.66
C MET A 263 10.19 -1.22 -19.61
N THR A 264 9.02 -1.50 -19.04
CA THR A 264 7.82 -1.98 -19.73
C THR A 264 6.59 -1.23 -19.23
N HIS A 265 5.43 -1.47 -19.85
CA HIS A 265 4.16 -0.93 -19.35
C HIS A 265 3.83 -1.33 -17.91
N MET A 266 4.42 -2.41 -17.39
CA MET A 266 4.26 -2.82 -16.00
C MET A 266 4.93 -1.87 -15.00
N ASN A 267 5.90 -1.09 -15.47
CA ASN A 267 6.55 -0.04 -14.68
C ASN A 267 5.78 1.28 -14.69
N GLN A 268 4.69 1.37 -15.46
CA GLN A 268 3.94 2.63 -15.56
C GLN A 268 3.29 3.01 -14.22
N VAL A 269 3.64 4.21 -13.73
CA VAL A 269 3.14 4.72 -12.47
C VAL A 269 1.74 5.29 -12.64
N GLY A 270 0.74 4.64 -12.03
CA GLY A 270 -0.57 5.23 -11.78
C GLY A 270 -1.62 5.17 -12.86
N GLN A 271 -1.38 4.58 -14.01
CA GLN A 271 -2.40 4.53 -15.07
C GLN A 271 -3.60 3.66 -14.67
N THR A 272 -3.36 2.56 -13.97
CA THR A 272 -4.38 1.60 -13.55
C THR A 272 -4.87 1.82 -12.12
N GLY A 273 -4.33 2.81 -11.40
CA GLY A 273 -4.65 3.05 -10.00
C GLY A 273 -4.08 2.02 -9.03
N SER A 274 -3.19 1.13 -9.49
CA SER A 274 -2.66 0.01 -8.72
C SER A 274 -1.20 0.16 -8.29
N THR A 275 -0.63 1.34 -8.44
CA THR A 275 0.75 1.60 -7.98
C THR A 275 0.83 1.45 -6.45
N PRO A 276 1.70 0.56 -5.93
CA PRO A 276 1.88 0.44 -4.49
C PRO A 276 2.37 1.76 -3.87
N ARG A 277 1.88 2.05 -2.67
CA ARG A 277 2.32 3.24 -1.94
C ARG A 277 3.78 3.11 -1.49
N HIS A 278 4.54 4.18 -1.67
CA HIS A 278 5.94 4.27 -1.27
C HIS A 278 6.16 5.43 -0.30
N ALA A 279 7.03 5.23 0.68
CA ALA A 279 7.38 6.28 1.64
C ALA A 279 8.06 7.47 0.95
N LYS A 280 8.91 7.20 -0.04
CA LYS A 280 9.68 8.21 -0.77
C LYS A 280 9.62 7.96 -2.27
N GLY A 281 9.60 9.02 -3.06
CA GLY A 281 9.72 8.95 -4.50
C GLY A 281 10.62 10.03 -5.06
N LEU A 282 11.38 9.65 -6.08
CA LEU A 282 12.23 10.52 -6.86
C LEU A 282 11.77 10.47 -8.32
N SER A 283 11.22 11.55 -8.81
CA SER A 283 10.91 11.72 -10.23
C SER A 283 12.07 12.40 -10.94
N THR A 284 12.45 11.86 -12.07
CA THR A 284 13.51 12.38 -12.92
C THR A 284 12.95 12.73 -14.29
N CYS A 285 12.36 13.91 -14.39
CA CYS A 285 11.76 14.44 -15.61
C CYS A 285 12.64 15.53 -16.18
N CYS A 286 13.54 15.18 -17.09
CA CYS A 286 14.52 16.12 -17.62
C CYS A 286 13.94 17.20 -18.54
N HIS A 287 12.74 17.04 -19.08
CA HIS A 287 12.21 17.92 -20.14
C HIS A 287 10.76 18.37 -19.91
N GLY A 288 10.39 18.67 -18.66
CA GLY A 288 9.07 19.21 -18.36
C GLY A 288 7.90 18.24 -18.55
N GLU A 289 8.18 16.98 -18.84
CA GLU A 289 7.15 15.98 -19.01
C GLU A 289 6.52 15.56 -17.68
N GLU A 290 5.23 15.42 -17.71
CA GLU A 290 4.44 15.05 -16.56
C GLU A 290 4.53 13.54 -16.33
N PRO A 291 5.18 13.04 -15.26
CA PRO A 291 4.96 11.67 -14.84
C PRO A 291 3.49 11.51 -14.50
N HIS A 292 2.95 10.32 -14.66
CA HIS A 292 1.52 10.13 -14.52
C HIS A 292 1.05 10.60 -13.14
N VAL A 293 0.34 11.74 -13.12
CA VAL A 293 -0.09 12.49 -11.92
C VAL A 293 -0.79 11.60 -10.90
N VAL A 294 -1.51 10.60 -11.38
CA VAL A 294 -2.28 9.69 -10.52
C VAL A 294 -1.35 8.84 -9.66
N GLY A 295 -0.29 8.26 -10.22
CA GLY A 295 0.60 7.38 -9.46
C GLY A 295 1.54 8.11 -8.51
N TRP A 296 1.90 9.32 -8.83
CA TRP A 296 2.74 10.14 -7.99
C TRP A 296 2.08 10.46 -6.62
N ARG A 297 0.76 10.42 -6.54
CA ARG A 297 0.00 10.60 -5.31
C ARG A 297 0.12 9.44 -4.33
N PHE A 298 0.54 8.27 -4.79
CA PHE A 298 0.84 7.14 -3.91
C PHE A 298 2.21 7.22 -3.26
N VAL A 299 2.91 8.34 -3.42
CA VAL A 299 4.20 8.61 -2.79
C VAL A 299 4.01 9.64 -1.68
N ASN A 300 4.52 9.33 -0.48
CA ASN A 300 4.33 10.20 0.67
C ASN A 300 5.27 11.42 0.65
N GLN A 301 6.56 11.20 0.39
CA GLN A 301 7.56 12.26 0.25
C GLN A 301 8.04 12.32 -1.21
N ARG A 302 7.73 13.40 -1.90
CA ARG A 302 7.93 13.54 -3.35
C ARG A 302 9.04 14.51 -3.68
N ARG A 303 10.05 14.03 -4.36
CA ARG A 303 11.15 14.83 -4.87
C ARG A 303 11.22 14.73 -6.37
N ALA A 304 11.54 15.82 -7.04
CA ALA A 304 11.70 15.86 -8.49
C ALA A 304 13.03 16.49 -8.87
N ILE A 305 13.64 15.97 -9.92
CA ILE A 305 14.79 16.56 -10.61
C ILE A 305 14.30 16.96 -11.99
N ASN A 306 14.43 18.23 -12.35
CA ASN A 306 14.06 18.76 -13.64
C ASN A 306 14.99 19.93 -14.03
N LEU A 307 15.37 20.02 -15.28
CA LEU A 307 16.13 21.16 -15.80
C LEU A 307 15.32 22.47 -15.83
N ASP A 308 14.01 22.36 -16.02
CA ASP A 308 13.13 23.51 -16.08
C ASP A 308 12.61 23.90 -14.69
N ALA A 309 13.11 25.01 -14.15
CA ALA A 309 12.62 25.61 -12.91
C ALA A 309 11.15 26.05 -13.01
N GLY A 310 10.65 26.31 -14.21
CA GLY A 310 9.28 26.72 -14.51
C GLY A 310 8.30 25.56 -14.65
N CYS A 311 8.77 24.31 -14.60
CA CYS A 311 7.92 23.13 -14.75
C CYS A 311 6.74 23.16 -13.77
N GLY A 312 5.56 23.51 -14.25
CA GLY A 312 4.36 23.67 -13.44
C GLY A 312 3.91 22.36 -12.79
N TRP A 313 4.29 21.24 -13.40
CA TRP A 313 4.07 19.93 -12.81
C TRP A 313 4.90 19.74 -11.53
N ALA A 314 6.20 19.90 -11.60
CA ALA A 314 7.08 19.69 -10.46
C ALA A 314 6.77 20.65 -9.31
N ARG A 315 6.55 21.93 -9.62
CA ARG A 315 6.17 22.95 -8.64
C ARG A 315 4.84 22.68 -7.93
N GLY A 316 3.87 22.08 -8.61
CA GLY A 316 2.57 21.80 -8.04
C GLY A 316 2.42 20.43 -7.36
N LYS A 317 3.35 19.52 -7.57
CA LYS A 317 3.17 18.10 -7.20
C LYS A 317 4.35 17.48 -6.45
N ALA A 318 5.52 18.08 -6.49
CA ALA A 318 6.67 17.66 -5.70
C ALA A 318 6.78 18.49 -4.43
N ASP A 319 7.21 17.86 -3.35
CA ASP A 319 7.49 18.57 -2.08
C ASP A 319 8.80 19.35 -2.21
N VAL A 320 9.75 18.83 -3.00
CA VAL A 320 11.02 19.50 -3.32
C VAL A 320 11.33 19.30 -4.81
N LEU A 321 11.66 20.40 -5.48
CA LEU A 321 12.17 20.40 -6.84
C LEU A 321 13.67 20.77 -6.83
N TYR A 322 14.49 19.89 -7.35
CA TYR A 322 15.89 20.14 -7.66
C TYR A 322 16.01 20.55 -9.13
N VAL A 323 16.46 21.77 -9.38
CA VAL A 323 16.72 22.27 -10.74
C VAL A 323 18.13 21.87 -11.12
N ALA A 324 18.24 20.74 -11.83
CA ALA A 324 19.53 20.14 -12.17
C ALA A 324 19.37 19.13 -13.31
N ASP A 325 20.49 18.79 -13.94
CA ASP A 325 20.58 17.69 -14.91
C ASP A 325 20.48 16.33 -14.20
N ALA A 326 19.56 15.48 -14.64
CA ALA A 326 19.33 14.20 -14.00
C ALA A 326 20.49 13.22 -14.21
N PHE A 327 21.21 13.28 -15.32
CA PHE A 327 22.40 12.45 -15.55
C PHE A 327 23.50 12.81 -14.57
N GLU A 328 23.79 14.10 -14.39
CA GLU A 328 24.80 14.56 -13.44
C GLU A 328 24.43 14.18 -12.01
N VAL A 329 23.20 14.48 -11.59
CA VAL A 329 22.73 14.12 -10.25
C VAL A 329 22.85 12.64 -10.00
N MET A 330 22.40 11.79 -10.93
CA MET A 330 22.43 10.35 -10.76
C MET A 330 23.85 9.77 -10.78
N ARG A 331 24.80 10.36 -11.52
CA ARG A 331 26.23 9.99 -11.43
C ARG A 331 26.75 10.25 -10.01
N HIS A 332 26.50 11.44 -9.47
CA HIS A 332 26.96 11.81 -8.13
C HIS A 332 26.29 10.97 -7.03
N VAL A 333 24.98 10.80 -7.09
CA VAL A 333 24.24 9.98 -6.12
C VAL A 333 24.72 8.53 -6.15
N ASN A 334 24.92 7.97 -7.33
CA ASN A 334 25.46 6.60 -7.45
C ASN A 334 26.89 6.47 -6.93
N ALA A 335 27.68 7.52 -6.96
CA ALA A 335 29.04 7.51 -6.37
C ALA A 335 29.01 7.59 -4.84
N MET A 336 27.98 8.21 -4.28
CA MET A 336 27.83 8.38 -2.82
C MET A 336 27.18 7.16 -2.13
N LEU A 337 26.37 6.39 -2.85
CA LEU A 337 25.75 5.14 -2.40
C LEU A 337 26.71 3.95 -2.56
#